data_142af4ad23c5d59362c5498414ca4753
#
_entry.id   142af4ad23c5d59362c5498414ca4753
#
_cell.length_a   1.000
_cell.length_b   1.000
_cell.length_c   1.000
_cell.angle_alpha   90.00
_cell.angle_beta   90.00
_cell.angle_gamma   90.00
#
_symmetry.space_group_name_H-M   'P 1'
#
loop_
_entity.id
_entity.type
_entity.pdbx_description
1 polymer ?
#
loop_
_entity_poly.entity_id
_entity_poly.type
_entity_poly.pdbx_seq_one_letter_code
_entity_poly.pdbx_strand_id
1 'polypeptide(L)'
;MPFEFAFLDWLQQFHNPVLDALAVFLNYAGEHGEIWIAFTLLLLLFRRTRKAGCAMATALVLYLVAGDCILKPLFARPRPCDVNTAITILVKRPHGHSFPSGHTASAFAAALALWLQNRKLGVPALVLAAFIAFTRLYLYVHFSTDVLGGLVLGIALGFFASWLVDSLANKSKKKQIV
;
A
#
# COMPACT_ATOMS: atom_id res chain seq x y z
N MET A 1 9.81 10.89 18.26
CA MET A 1 9.11 11.90 17.43
C MET A 1 9.96 13.08 16.97
N PRO A 2 10.88 13.72 17.75
CA PRO A 2 11.68 14.82 17.19
C PRO A 2 12.48 14.45 15.93
N PHE A 3 13.05 13.25 15.89
CA PHE A 3 13.80 12.76 14.73
C PHE A 3 12.90 12.57 13.47
N GLU A 4 11.66 12.10 13.63
CA GLU A 4 10.74 11.90 12.50
C GLU A 4 10.34 13.25 11.89
N PHE A 5 10.07 14.26 12.72
CA PHE A 5 9.80 15.61 12.22
C PHE A 5 11.01 16.21 11.52
N ALA A 6 12.22 16.11 12.10
CA ALA A 6 13.44 16.60 11.47
C ALA A 6 13.67 15.98 10.07
N PHE A 7 13.36 14.68 9.91
CA PHE A 7 13.44 14.01 8.62
C PHE A 7 12.36 14.51 7.65
N LEU A 8 11.12 14.67 8.09
CA LEU A 8 10.04 15.19 7.25
C LEU A 8 10.31 16.65 6.84
N ASP A 9 10.79 17.48 7.76
CA ASP A 9 11.14 18.88 7.49
C ASP A 9 12.31 18.99 6.51
N TRP A 10 13.29 18.09 6.62
CA TRP A 10 14.38 17.99 5.64
C TRP A 10 13.84 17.64 4.24
N LEU A 11 12.86 16.73 4.12
CA LEU A 11 12.25 16.37 2.84
C LEU A 11 11.52 17.56 2.18
N GLN A 12 10.96 18.50 2.97
CA GLN A 12 10.28 19.68 2.42
C GLN A 12 11.21 20.59 1.59
N GLN A 13 12.53 20.51 1.81
CA GLN A 13 13.52 21.30 1.06
C GLN A 13 13.64 20.85 -0.41
N PHE A 14 13.16 19.65 -0.75
CA PHE A 14 13.22 19.09 -2.10
C PHE A 14 11.96 19.35 -2.93
N HIS A 15 11.01 20.13 -2.41
CA HIS A 15 9.80 20.49 -3.14
C HIS A 15 10.15 21.22 -4.43
N ASN A 16 9.57 20.75 -5.52
CA ASN A 16 9.63 21.38 -6.83
C ASN A 16 8.41 20.99 -7.66
N PRO A 17 8.02 21.76 -8.69
CA PRO A 17 6.77 21.54 -9.42
C PRO A 17 6.62 20.14 -10.02
N VAL A 18 7.72 19.50 -10.44
CA VAL A 18 7.69 18.18 -11.08
C VAL A 18 7.43 17.09 -10.04
N LEU A 19 8.20 17.09 -8.95
CA LEU A 19 8.04 16.11 -7.87
C LEU A 19 6.71 16.30 -7.14
N ASP A 20 6.27 17.53 -6.96
CA ASP A 20 4.98 17.86 -6.35
C ASP A 20 3.83 17.30 -7.19
N ALA A 21 3.82 17.55 -8.49
CA ALA A 21 2.81 17.02 -9.40
C ALA A 21 2.78 15.48 -9.40
N LEU A 22 3.96 14.85 -9.42
CA LEU A 22 4.08 13.38 -9.36
C LEU A 22 3.55 12.83 -8.02
N ALA A 23 3.93 13.45 -6.90
CA ALA A 23 3.51 13.02 -5.58
C ALA A 23 1.99 13.17 -5.40
N VAL A 24 1.42 14.28 -5.87
CA VAL A 24 -0.03 14.53 -5.86
C VAL A 24 -0.77 13.54 -6.75
N PHE A 25 -0.26 13.26 -7.95
CA PHE A 25 -0.84 12.25 -8.85
C PHE A 25 -0.86 10.86 -8.20
N LEU A 26 0.27 10.41 -7.64
CA LEU A 26 0.37 9.10 -6.99
C LEU A 26 -0.47 9.03 -5.70
N ASN A 27 -0.68 10.17 -5.01
CA ASN A 27 -1.59 10.24 -3.89
C ASN A 27 -3.01 9.88 -4.32
N TYR A 28 -3.55 10.60 -5.31
CA TYR A 28 -4.93 10.37 -5.76
C TYR A 28 -5.12 9.02 -6.46
N ALA A 29 -4.14 8.56 -7.23
CA ALA A 29 -4.18 7.24 -7.86
C ALA A 29 -4.23 6.08 -6.85
N GLY A 30 -3.75 6.30 -5.63
CA GLY A 30 -3.71 5.28 -4.57
C GLY A 30 -4.60 5.55 -3.36
N GLU A 31 -5.44 6.59 -3.37
CA GLU A 31 -6.12 7.09 -2.16
C GLU A 31 -6.99 6.02 -1.47
N HIS A 32 -7.79 5.29 -2.24
CA HIS A 32 -8.58 4.13 -1.76
C HIS A 32 -8.07 2.82 -2.37
N GLY A 33 -6.84 2.82 -2.89
CA GLY A 33 -6.27 1.66 -3.57
C GLY A 33 -6.76 1.49 -5.00
N GLU A 34 -7.30 2.55 -5.65
CA GLU A 34 -7.95 2.49 -6.96
C GLU A 34 -7.06 1.85 -8.02
N ILE A 35 -5.78 2.24 -8.08
CA ILE A 35 -4.82 1.66 -9.04
C ILE A 35 -4.65 0.16 -8.83
N TRP A 36 -4.61 -0.30 -7.58
CA TRP A 36 -4.46 -1.71 -7.24
C TRP A 36 -5.73 -2.50 -7.50
N ILE A 37 -6.90 -1.90 -7.22
CA ILE A 37 -8.21 -2.49 -7.52
C ILE A 37 -8.38 -2.63 -9.04
N ALA A 38 -8.11 -1.56 -9.81
CA ALA A 38 -8.22 -1.59 -11.27
C ALA A 38 -7.29 -2.65 -11.88
N PHE A 39 -6.04 -2.73 -11.40
CA PHE A 39 -5.09 -3.73 -11.87
C PHE A 39 -5.51 -5.15 -11.47
N THR A 40 -6.03 -5.33 -10.27
CA THR A 40 -6.60 -6.61 -9.81
C THR A 40 -7.74 -7.07 -10.72
N LEU A 41 -8.70 -6.17 -11.00
CA LEU A 41 -9.82 -6.46 -11.89
C LEU A 41 -9.36 -6.84 -13.30
N LEU A 42 -8.39 -6.09 -13.84
CA LEU A 42 -7.81 -6.40 -15.15
C LEU A 42 -7.20 -7.80 -15.18
N LEU A 43 -6.43 -8.19 -14.15
CA LEU A 43 -5.82 -9.52 -14.09
C LEU A 43 -6.85 -10.65 -13.95
N LEU A 44 -7.99 -10.39 -13.29
CA LEU A 44 -9.07 -11.37 -13.13
C LEU A 44 -9.80 -11.67 -14.45
N LEU A 45 -9.81 -10.75 -15.42
CA LEU A 45 -10.44 -10.94 -16.72
C LEU A 45 -9.78 -12.04 -17.55
N PHE A 46 -8.47 -12.21 -17.43
CA PHE A 46 -7.72 -13.15 -18.26
C PHE A 46 -7.39 -14.44 -17.51
N ARG A 47 -7.71 -15.60 -18.11
CA ARG A 47 -7.46 -16.92 -17.49
C ARG A 47 -6.01 -17.14 -17.06
N ARG A 48 -5.03 -16.61 -17.81
CA ARG A 48 -3.59 -16.76 -17.53
C ARG A 48 -3.11 -16.00 -16.29
N THR A 49 -3.75 -14.88 -15.97
CA THR A 49 -3.37 -14.00 -14.86
C THR A 49 -4.36 -14.03 -13.69
N ARG A 50 -5.48 -14.74 -13.85
CA ARG A 50 -6.57 -14.80 -12.86
C ARG A 50 -6.09 -15.19 -11.46
N LYS A 51 -5.17 -16.15 -11.37
CA LYS A 51 -4.60 -16.57 -10.08
C LYS A 51 -3.87 -15.42 -9.38
N ALA A 52 -3.09 -14.63 -10.12
CA ALA A 52 -2.44 -13.44 -9.60
C ALA A 52 -3.46 -12.37 -9.18
N GLY A 53 -4.52 -12.17 -9.98
CA GLY A 53 -5.63 -11.30 -9.60
C GLY A 53 -6.33 -11.75 -8.31
N CYS A 54 -6.57 -13.05 -8.13
CA CYS A 54 -7.12 -13.58 -6.88
C CYS A 54 -6.19 -13.33 -5.69
N ALA A 55 -4.87 -13.50 -5.84
CA ALA A 55 -3.91 -13.25 -4.78
C ALA A 55 -3.87 -11.76 -4.40
N MET A 56 -3.90 -10.85 -5.39
CA MET A 56 -4.00 -9.41 -5.15
C MET A 56 -5.30 -9.03 -4.45
N ALA A 57 -6.45 -9.52 -4.93
CA ALA A 57 -7.75 -9.28 -4.30
C ALA A 57 -7.75 -9.72 -2.83
N THR A 58 -7.26 -10.92 -2.56
CA THR A 58 -7.13 -11.45 -1.19
C THR A 58 -6.24 -10.55 -0.34
N ALA A 59 -5.09 -10.11 -0.86
CA ALA A 59 -4.16 -9.22 -0.14
C ALA A 59 -4.82 -7.87 0.22
N LEU A 60 -5.57 -7.27 -0.70
CA LEU A 60 -6.28 -6.00 -0.48
C LEU A 60 -7.40 -6.16 0.56
N VAL A 61 -8.17 -7.24 0.51
CA VAL A 61 -9.21 -7.53 1.51
C VAL A 61 -8.59 -7.74 2.90
N LEU A 62 -7.50 -8.51 2.97
CA LEU A 62 -6.79 -8.73 4.24
C LEU A 62 -6.23 -7.42 4.80
N TYR A 63 -5.71 -6.53 3.93
CA TYR A 63 -5.28 -5.21 4.37
C TYR A 63 -6.46 -4.38 4.91
N LEU A 64 -7.59 -4.34 4.21
CA LEU A 64 -8.77 -3.60 4.66
C LEU A 64 -9.18 -4.02 6.09
N VAL A 65 -9.20 -5.33 6.35
CA VAL A 65 -9.57 -5.86 7.66
C VAL A 65 -8.48 -5.58 8.71
N ALA A 66 -7.24 -6.01 8.45
CA ALA A 66 -6.15 -5.90 9.42
C ALA A 66 -5.68 -4.46 9.61
N GLY A 67 -5.50 -3.70 8.52
CA GLY A 67 -4.99 -2.34 8.54
C GLY A 67 -6.03 -1.32 8.95
N ASP A 68 -7.09 -1.19 8.16
CA ASP A 68 -8.06 -0.10 8.35
C ASP A 68 -9.06 -0.38 9.48
N CYS A 69 -9.59 -1.61 9.59
CA CYS A 69 -10.60 -1.91 10.59
C CYS A 69 -10.01 -2.24 11.97
N ILE A 70 -8.78 -2.77 12.06
CA ILE A 70 -8.20 -3.22 13.34
C ILE A 70 -7.06 -2.30 13.78
N LEU A 71 -5.96 -2.22 13.01
CA LEU A 71 -4.75 -1.56 13.49
C LEU A 71 -4.88 -0.04 13.57
N LYS A 72 -5.53 0.62 12.60
CA LYS A 72 -5.71 2.09 12.66
C LYS A 72 -6.49 2.54 13.89
N PRO A 73 -7.67 1.98 14.23
CA PRO A 73 -8.37 2.32 15.46
C PRO A 73 -7.59 1.97 16.72
N LEU A 74 -6.85 0.85 16.71
CA LEU A 74 -6.09 0.39 17.86
C LEU A 74 -4.96 1.36 18.24
N PHE A 75 -4.21 1.85 17.25
CA PHE A 75 -3.09 2.77 17.51
C PHE A 75 -3.52 4.22 17.60
N ALA A 76 -4.60 4.62 16.93
CA ALA A 76 -5.20 5.95 16.94
C ALA A 76 -4.18 7.11 16.81
N ARG A 77 -3.07 6.88 16.08
CA ARG A 77 -1.95 7.82 15.98
C ARG A 77 -2.34 9.05 15.16
N PRO A 78 -2.12 10.30 15.66
CA PRO A 78 -2.32 11.50 14.86
C PRO A 78 -1.30 11.57 13.72
N ARG A 79 -1.64 12.28 12.64
CA ARG A 79 -0.75 12.48 11.50
C ARG A 79 0.24 13.61 11.73
N PRO A 80 1.43 13.60 11.07
CA PRO A 80 2.38 14.69 11.19
C PRO A 80 1.76 16.06 10.80
N CYS A 81 0.96 16.12 9.75
CA CYS A 81 0.26 17.35 9.33
C CYS A 81 -0.83 17.81 10.30
N ASP A 82 -1.33 16.95 11.19
CA ASP A 82 -2.29 17.33 12.22
C ASP A 82 -1.59 17.84 13.49
N VAL A 83 -0.37 17.36 13.74
CA VAL A 83 0.47 17.79 14.87
C VAL A 83 1.21 19.10 14.53
N ASN A 84 1.83 19.18 13.34
CA ASN A 84 2.47 20.40 12.83
C ASN A 84 1.52 21.11 11.86
N THR A 85 0.69 21.98 12.39
CA THR A 85 -0.31 22.72 11.60
C THR A 85 0.27 23.90 10.81
N ALA A 86 1.54 24.27 11.06
CA ALA A 86 2.24 25.33 10.32
C ALA A 86 2.63 24.90 8.89
N ILE A 87 2.69 23.58 8.62
CA ILE A 87 3.01 23.06 7.30
C ILE A 87 1.81 23.17 6.36
N THR A 88 2.07 23.70 5.16
CA THR A 88 1.12 23.65 4.04
C THR A 88 1.34 22.38 3.25
N ILE A 89 0.38 21.45 3.31
CA ILE A 89 0.46 20.20 2.54
C ILE A 89 -0.15 20.37 1.14
N LEU A 90 0.40 19.64 0.17
CA LEU A 90 0.00 19.73 -1.26
C LEU A 90 -1.30 18.99 -1.59
N VAL A 91 -1.81 18.19 -0.66
CA VAL A 91 -3.02 17.37 -0.86
C VAL A 91 -4.06 17.69 0.20
N LYS A 92 -5.31 17.28 -0.03
CA LYS A 92 -6.35 17.36 1.01
C LYS A 92 -5.88 16.60 2.26
N ARG A 93 -6.10 17.19 3.44
CA ARG A 93 -5.79 16.50 4.72
C ARG A 93 -6.51 15.15 4.77
N PRO A 94 -5.78 14.04 4.88
CA PRO A 94 -6.40 12.73 4.91
C PRO A 94 -7.15 12.52 6.23
N HIS A 95 -8.31 11.89 6.16
CA HIS A 95 -9.06 11.50 7.34
C HIS A 95 -8.48 10.26 8.03
N GLY A 96 -8.79 10.10 9.33
CA GLY A 96 -8.41 8.93 10.12
C GLY A 96 -6.95 8.91 10.56
N HIS A 97 -6.55 7.79 11.17
CA HIS A 97 -5.30 7.64 11.89
C HIS A 97 -4.09 7.43 10.97
N SER A 98 -2.89 7.78 11.49
CA SER A 98 -1.65 7.74 10.74
C SER A 98 -1.06 6.32 10.61
N PHE A 99 -1.08 5.54 11.71
CA PHE A 99 -0.41 4.23 11.76
C PHE A 99 -1.39 3.06 11.62
N PRO A 100 -1.04 2.05 10.82
CA PRO A 100 0.02 2.03 9.80
C PRO A 100 -0.39 2.80 8.53
N SER A 101 0.60 3.15 7.69
CA SER A 101 0.32 3.81 6.41
C SER A 101 -0.47 2.92 5.46
N GLY A 102 -1.70 3.34 5.15
CA GLY A 102 -2.62 2.58 4.31
C GLY A 102 -2.14 2.43 2.87
N HIS A 103 -1.71 3.53 2.25
CA HIS A 103 -1.14 3.52 0.91
C HIS A 103 0.05 2.57 0.80
N THR A 104 0.94 2.57 1.80
CA THR A 104 2.12 1.68 1.80
C THR A 104 1.70 0.23 1.97
N ALA A 105 0.83 -0.06 2.96
CA ALA A 105 0.44 -1.44 3.27
C ALA A 105 -0.34 -2.08 2.12
N SER A 106 -1.34 -1.39 1.56
CA SER A 106 -2.12 -1.92 0.43
C SER A 106 -1.27 -2.10 -0.83
N ALA A 107 -0.37 -1.13 -1.13
CA ALA A 107 0.51 -1.20 -2.27
C ALA A 107 1.47 -2.38 -2.19
N PHE A 108 2.18 -2.55 -1.06
CA PHE A 108 3.11 -3.67 -0.90
C PHE A 108 2.39 -5.02 -0.78
N ALA A 109 1.20 -5.09 -0.17
CA ALA A 109 0.42 -6.32 -0.12
C ALA A 109 0.02 -6.79 -1.52
N ALA A 110 -0.54 -5.89 -2.34
CA ALA A 110 -0.94 -6.20 -3.71
C ALA A 110 0.27 -6.51 -4.60
N ALA A 111 1.31 -5.66 -4.57
CA ALA A 111 2.48 -5.81 -5.42
C ALA A 111 3.27 -7.10 -5.10
N LEU A 112 3.41 -7.44 -3.82
CA LEU A 112 4.10 -8.67 -3.41
C LEU A 112 3.28 -9.91 -3.76
N ALA A 113 1.97 -9.91 -3.52
CA ALA A 113 1.09 -11.00 -3.94
C ALA A 113 1.18 -11.23 -5.46
N LEU A 114 1.23 -10.16 -6.26
CA LEU A 114 1.46 -10.23 -7.69
C LEU A 114 2.82 -10.81 -8.02
N TRP A 115 3.90 -10.34 -7.38
CA TRP A 115 5.26 -10.79 -7.64
C TRP A 115 5.46 -12.29 -7.38
N LEU A 116 4.84 -12.81 -6.33
CA LEU A 116 4.89 -14.24 -6.00
C LEU A 116 4.19 -15.11 -7.05
N GLN A 117 3.16 -14.58 -7.73
CA GLN A 117 2.43 -15.27 -8.79
C GLN A 117 3.00 -14.99 -10.19
N ASN A 118 3.55 -13.79 -10.42
CA ASN A 118 4.10 -13.36 -11.71
C ASN A 118 5.21 -12.33 -11.50
N ARG A 119 6.46 -12.77 -11.53
CA ARG A 119 7.63 -11.92 -11.27
C ARG A 119 7.77 -10.76 -12.28
N LYS A 120 7.41 -10.98 -13.56
CA LYS A 120 7.54 -9.95 -14.60
C LYS A 120 6.64 -8.75 -14.36
N LEU A 121 5.41 -9.00 -13.90
CA LEU A 121 4.47 -7.93 -13.54
C LEU A 121 4.70 -7.40 -12.12
N GLY A 122 5.17 -8.25 -11.22
CA GLY A 122 5.38 -7.90 -9.82
C GLY A 122 6.55 -6.97 -9.57
N VAL A 123 7.64 -7.06 -10.36
CA VAL A 123 8.79 -6.16 -10.19
C VAL A 123 8.39 -4.69 -10.42
N PRO A 124 7.79 -4.30 -11.54
CA PRO A 124 7.35 -2.91 -11.72
C PRO A 124 6.27 -2.50 -10.70
N ALA A 125 5.42 -3.43 -10.25
CA ALA A 125 4.45 -3.15 -9.20
C ALA A 125 5.11 -2.84 -7.85
N LEU A 126 6.15 -3.57 -7.46
CA LEU A 126 6.94 -3.30 -6.24
C LEU A 126 7.67 -1.96 -6.33
N VAL A 127 8.20 -1.60 -7.50
CA VAL A 127 8.82 -0.29 -7.74
C VAL A 127 7.78 0.81 -7.56
N LEU A 128 6.60 0.66 -8.15
CA LEU A 128 5.50 1.62 -7.98
C LEU A 128 5.07 1.73 -6.50
N ALA A 129 4.97 0.60 -5.80
CA ALA A 129 4.64 0.58 -4.37
C ALA A 129 5.67 1.36 -3.53
N ALA A 130 6.96 1.25 -3.86
CA ALA A 130 8.03 2.00 -3.21
C ALA A 130 7.90 3.52 -3.47
N PHE A 131 7.60 3.93 -4.70
CA PHE A 131 7.33 5.34 -5.01
C PHE A 131 6.10 5.86 -4.24
N ILE A 132 5.00 5.12 -4.22
CA ILE A 132 3.82 5.49 -3.44
C ILE A 132 4.17 5.63 -1.95
N ALA A 133 4.92 4.70 -1.38
CA ALA A 133 5.34 4.76 0.02
C ALA A 133 6.20 6.00 0.31
N PHE A 134 7.15 6.33 -0.57
CA PHE A 134 7.98 7.52 -0.44
C PHE A 134 7.16 8.80 -0.49
N THR A 135 6.16 8.88 -1.38
CA THR A 135 5.29 10.08 -1.46
C THR A 135 4.56 10.38 -0.16
N ARG A 136 4.35 9.40 0.73
CA ARG A 136 3.69 9.63 2.04
C ARG A 136 4.52 10.51 2.95
N LEU A 137 5.84 10.36 2.90
CA LEU A 137 6.80 11.18 3.64
C LEU A 137 6.94 12.54 3.00
N TYR A 138 7.10 12.58 1.67
CA TYR A 138 7.22 13.78 0.88
C TYR A 138 6.01 14.72 1.06
N LEU A 139 4.79 14.19 1.09
CA LEU A 139 3.55 14.93 1.30
C LEU A 139 3.26 15.27 2.77
N TYR A 140 4.13 14.90 3.71
CA TYR A 140 3.99 15.18 5.14
C TYR A 140 2.72 14.57 5.77
N VAL A 141 2.20 13.47 5.24
CA VAL A 141 0.95 12.85 5.71
C VAL A 141 1.14 11.61 6.58
N HIS A 142 2.36 11.07 6.64
CA HIS A 142 2.76 9.94 7.47
C HIS A 142 4.15 10.13 8.04
N PHE A 143 4.39 9.58 9.24
CA PHE A 143 5.72 9.44 9.81
C PHE A 143 6.48 8.28 9.17
N SER A 144 7.81 8.28 9.30
CA SER A 144 8.66 7.19 8.76
C SER A 144 8.29 5.83 9.35
N THR A 145 7.95 5.79 10.64
CA THR A 145 7.51 4.55 11.31
C THR A 145 6.14 4.08 10.81
N ASP A 146 5.24 4.97 10.38
CA ASP A 146 3.97 4.57 9.78
C ASP A 146 4.19 3.86 8.43
N VAL A 147 5.13 4.38 7.64
CA VAL A 147 5.52 3.81 6.35
C VAL A 147 6.20 2.46 6.55
N LEU A 148 7.13 2.34 7.50
CA LEU A 148 7.77 1.07 7.85
C LEU A 148 6.77 0.05 8.39
N GLY A 149 5.85 0.46 9.26
CA GLY A 149 4.77 -0.40 9.74
C GLY A 149 3.85 -0.87 8.62
N GLY A 150 3.51 0.03 7.70
CA GLY A 150 2.77 -0.31 6.49
C GLY A 150 3.51 -1.28 5.58
N LEU A 151 4.82 -1.09 5.39
CA LEU A 151 5.68 -2.00 4.61
C LEU A 151 5.68 -3.42 5.20
N VAL A 152 5.94 -3.54 6.51
CA VAL A 152 5.96 -4.85 7.20
C VAL A 152 4.60 -5.54 7.10
N LEU A 153 3.52 -4.80 7.38
CA LEU A 153 2.16 -5.33 7.24
C LEU A 153 1.87 -5.78 5.81
N GLY A 154 2.17 -4.93 4.83
CA GLY A 154 1.94 -5.25 3.41
C GLY A 154 2.70 -6.50 2.95
N ILE A 155 3.97 -6.62 3.33
CA ILE A 155 4.78 -7.82 3.04
C ILE A 155 4.14 -9.07 3.66
N ALA A 156 3.79 -9.03 4.94
CA ALA A 156 3.17 -10.17 5.63
C ALA A 156 1.84 -10.59 4.96
N LEU A 157 0.98 -9.63 4.64
CA LEU A 157 -0.31 -9.89 4.00
C LEU A 157 -0.17 -10.38 2.56
N GLY A 158 0.80 -9.86 1.80
CA GLY A 158 1.08 -10.32 0.43
C GLY A 158 1.55 -11.77 0.39
N PHE A 159 2.45 -12.16 1.29
CA PHE A 159 2.86 -13.56 1.45
C PHE A 159 1.69 -14.47 1.84
N PHE A 160 0.92 -14.06 2.86
CA PHE A 160 -0.20 -14.86 3.34
C PHE A 160 -1.29 -15.02 2.29
N ALA A 161 -1.63 -13.97 1.56
CA ALA A 161 -2.61 -14.01 0.48
C ALA A 161 -2.19 -14.94 -0.66
N SER A 162 -0.92 -14.87 -1.09
CA SER A 162 -0.38 -15.76 -2.12
C SER A 162 -0.41 -17.21 -1.67
N TRP A 163 0.06 -17.49 -0.45
CA TRP A 163 0.02 -18.83 0.13
C TRP A 163 -1.40 -19.39 0.21
N LEU A 164 -2.37 -18.58 0.64
CA LEU A 164 -3.77 -19.01 0.77
C LEU A 164 -4.36 -19.38 -0.61
N VAL A 165 -4.14 -18.56 -1.62
CA VAL A 165 -4.63 -18.82 -2.98
C VAL A 165 -3.98 -20.06 -3.57
N ASP A 166 -2.67 -20.29 -3.35
CA ASP A 166 -1.97 -21.49 -3.80
C ASP A 166 -2.52 -22.75 -3.13
N SER A 167 -2.75 -22.68 -1.83
CA SER A 167 -3.29 -23.80 -1.03
C SER A 167 -4.71 -24.19 -1.50
N LEU A 168 -5.58 -23.22 -1.77
CA LEU A 168 -6.93 -23.46 -2.27
C LEU A 168 -6.92 -24.04 -3.69
N ALA A 169 -6.08 -23.51 -4.58
CA ALA A 169 -5.95 -24.00 -5.95
C ALA A 169 -5.46 -25.46 -6.00
N ASN A 170 -4.51 -25.83 -5.13
CA ASN A 170 -3.98 -27.19 -5.04
C ASN A 170 -5.02 -28.18 -4.49
N LYS A 171 -5.84 -27.77 -3.51
CA LYS A 171 -6.95 -28.59 -2.99
C LYS A 171 -8.02 -28.87 -4.06
N SER A 172 -8.34 -27.86 -4.87
CA SER A 172 -9.31 -28.01 -5.97
C SER A 172 -8.84 -29.02 -7.02
N LYS A 173 -7.55 -28.98 -7.40
CA LYS A 173 -6.97 -29.95 -8.35
C LYS A 173 -7.01 -31.38 -7.83
N LYS A 174 -6.70 -31.60 -6.54
CA LYS A 174 -6.76 -32.93 -5.95
C LYS A 174 -8.17 -33.54 -5.97
N LYS A 175 -9.21 -32.75 -5.78
CA LYS A 175 -10.61 -33.20 -5.83
C LYS A 175 -11.11 -33.57 -7.25
N GLN A 176 -10.44 -33.12 -8.29
CA GLN A 176 -10.82 -33.44 -9.68
C GLN A 176 -10.16 -34.71 -10.22
N ILE A 177 -9.20 -35.27 -9.48
CA ILE A 177 -8.42 -36.46 -9.86
C ILE A 177 -8.95 -37.74 -9.14
N VAL A 178 -9.79 -37.57 -8.12
CA VAL A 178 -10.50 -38.62 -7.38
C VAL A 178 -11.94 -38.72 -7.86
#